data_cdf338e84adaaf3b3c74305543e6df79
#
_entry.id   cdf338e84adaaf3b3c74305543e6df79
#
_cell.length_a   1.000
_cell.length_b   1.000
_cell.length_c   1.000
_cell.angle_alpha   90.00
_cell.angle_beta   90.00
_cell.angle_gamma   90.00
#
_symmetry.space_group_name_H-M   'P 1'
#
loop_
_entity.id
_entity.type
_entity.pdbx_description
1 polymer ?
#
loop_
_entity_poly.entity_id
_entity_poly.type
_entity_poly.pdbx_seq_one_letter_code
_entity_poly.pdbx_strand_id
1 'polypeptide(L)'
;MNRIIVSFFALLAAAPLAAQEQTPRVLSLDEALEITLSGSPVIEASRYEEKAAQQERRAAIGLRMPQISVGGTYTYLGKDIGFDFNDLKGPVGNITHDILGSGLIPTELIPQIQQLLTPVMGADWFLTLQDRSLGFVGGQVTLPIYMGGKINTANRAAKINEKTAVEQGNQNRNALVSELVERYYGLALARQVVEVRQQVVDGVGQHLKDAIALEQNGMIPHSERLYVEFKMAEAERELQNARLQVETIARALNN
;
A
#
# COMPACT_ATOMS: atom_id res chain seq x y z
N MET A 1 36.83 35.40 -29.71
CA MET A 1 36.10 35.83 -30.92
C MET A 1 35.51 34.60 -31.57
N ASN A 2 34.29 34.74 -31.95
CA ASN A 2 33.32 33.92 -32.68
C ASN A 2 32.42 33.03 -31.84
N ARG A 3 31.27 33.64 -31.55
CA ARG A 3 30.01 33.04 -31.14
C ARG A 3 29.36 32.40 -32.40
N ILE A 4 29.03 31.13 -32.34
CA ILE A 4 28.11 30.50 -33.29
C ILE A 4 26.83 30.12 -32.52
N ILE A 5 25.80 30.91 -32.74
CA ILE A 5 24.41 30.66 -32.30
C ILE A 5 23.82 29.71 -33.33
N VAL A 6 23.54 28.47 -32.91
CA VAL A 6 22.75 27.51 -33.72
C VAL A 6 21.32 27.59 -33.23
N SER A 7 20.47 28.30 -33.97
CA SER A 7 19.02 28.32 -33.78
C SER A 7 18.43 27.01 -34.28
N PHE A 8 17.98 26.19 -33.36
CA PHE A 8 17.19 24.97 -33.64
C PHE A 8 15.71 25.35 -33.80
N PHE A 9 15.28 25.47 -35.05
CA PHE A 9 13.88 25.70 -35.40
C PHE A 9 13.15 24.37 -35.25
N ALA A 10 12.43 24.17 -34.14
CA ALA A 10 11.55 23.03 -33.92
C ALA A 10 10.27 23.21 -34.74
N LEU A 11 10.18 22.52 -35.86
CA LEU A 11 8.97 22.41 -36.66
C LEU A 11 7.98 21.52 -35.94
N LEU A 12 7.00 22.11 -35.26
CA LEU A 12 5.89 21.42 -34.62
C LEU A 12 4.94 20.94 -35.73
N ALA A 13 5.08 19.68 -36.13
CA ALA A 13 4.12 19.03 -37.00
C ALA A 13 2.83 18.78 -36.20
N ALA A 14 1.84 19.63 -36.44
CA ALA A 14 0.47 19.42 -35.99
C ALA A 14 -0.12 18.21 -36.75
N ALA A 15 -0.02 17.04 -36.13
CA ALA A 15 -0.80 15.89 -36.57
C ALA A 15 -2.28 16.17 -36.27
N PRO A 16 -3.22 16.05 -37.21
CA PRO A 16 -4.63 16.14 -36.88
C PRO A 16 -4.96 14.95 -35.99
N LEU A 17 -5.40 15.23 -34.73
CA LEU A 17 -6.10 14.26 -33.93
C LEU A 17 -7.40 13.93 -34.69
N ALA A 18 -7.37 12.93 -35.54
CA ALA A 18 -8.57 12.29 -36.02
C ALA A 18 -9.24 11.69 -34.78
N ALA A 19 -10.24 12.37 -34.24
CA ALA A 19 -11.19 11.77 -33.33
C ALA A 19 -11.79 10.58 -34.10
N GLN A 20 -11.31 9.37 -33.84
CA GLN A 20 -11.99 8.17 -34.29
C GLN A 20 -13.36 8.19 -33.62
N GLU A 21 -14.40 8.52 -34.40
CA GLU A 21 -15.77 8.17 -34.09
C GLU A 21 -15.79 6.66 -33.88
N GLN A 22 -15.70 6.25 -32.61
CA GLN A 22 -15.89 4.86 -32.24
C GLN A 22 -17.35 4.54 -32.54
N THR A 23 -17.60 3.95 -33.73
CA THR A 23 -18.88 3.31 -34.00
C THR A 23 -19.19 2.39 -32.83
N PRO A 24 -20.37 2.47 -32.22
CA PRO A 24 -20.73 1.65 -31.07
C PRO A 24 -20.61 0.17 -31.47
N ARG A 25 -19.51 -0.47 -31.01
CA ARG A 25 -19.28 -1.88 -31.23
C ARG A 25 -20.22 -2.66 -30.32
N VAL A 26 -21.06 -3.48 -30.92
CA VAL A 26 -21.89 -4.41 -30.16
C VAL A 26 -20.97 -5.55 -29.70
N LEU A 27 -20.58 -5.52 -28.42
CA LEU A 27 -19.81 -6.60 -27.81
C LEU A 27 -20.76 -7.76 -27.47
N SER A 28 -20.37 -8.98 -27.81
CA SER A 28 -21.03 -10.17 -27.28
C SER A 28 -20.71 -10.34 -25.78
N LEU A 29 -21.55 -11.11 -25.08
CA LEU A 29 -21.29 -11.40 -23.66
C LEU A 29 -19.94 -12.10 -23.46
N ASP A 30 -19.59 -13.02 -24.36
CA ASP A 30 -18.33 -13.77 -24.27
C ASP A 30 -17.11 -12.86 -24.45
N GLU A 31 -17.15 -11.92 -25.42
CA GLU A 31 -16.09 -10.91 -25.57
C GLU A 31 -15.98 -9.98 -24.35
N ALA A 32 -17.12 -9.56 -23.81
CA ALA A 32 -17.13 -8.72 -22.60
C ALA A 32 -16.54 -9.46 -21.38
N LEU A 33 -16.83 -10.77 -21.24
CA LEU A 33 -16.25 -11.62 -20.20
C LEU A 33 -14.73 -11.74 -20.36
N GLU A 34 -14.25 -11.98 -21.58
CA GLU A 34 -12.81 -12.12 -21.84
C GLU A 34 -12.05 -10.82 -21.52
N ILE A 35 -12.57 -9.66 -21.96
CA ILE A 35 -11.99 -8.36 -21.68
C ILE A 35 -11.96 -8.10 -20.16
N THR A 36 -13.08 -8.33 -19.48
CA THR A 36 -13.21 -8.09 -18.03
C THR A 36 -12.28 -8.99 -17.22
N LEU A 37 -12.22 -10.28 -17.53
CA LEU A 37 -11.38 -11.23 -16.80
C LEU A 37 -9.88 -11.02 -17.07
N SER A 38 -9.51 -10.55 -18.26
CA SER A 38 -8.11 -10.30 -18.59
C SER A 38 -7.60 -8.94 -18.06
N GLY A 39 -8.46 -7.93 -18.00
CA GLY A 39 -8.09 -6.56 -17.62
C GLY A 39 -8.43 -6.15 -16.18
N SER A 40 -9.13 -7.00 -15.41
CA SER A 40 -9.60 -6.62 -14.09
C SER A 40 -8.48 -6.53 -13.05
N PRO A 41 -8.30 -5.36 -12.39
CA PRO A 41 -7.38 -5.21 -11.27
C PRO A 41 -7.71 -6.14 -10.09
N VAL A 42 -8.99 -6.49 -9.90
CA VAL A 42 -9.44 -7.42 -8.83
C VAL A 42 -8.88 -8.82 -9.06
N ILE A 43 -8.89 -9.29 -10.30
CA ILE A 43 -8.31 -10.59 -10.68
C ILE A 43 -6.80 -10.57 -10.53
N GLU A 44 -6.15 -9.48 -10.92
CA GLU A 44 -4.71 -9.33 -10.76
C GLU A 44 -4.31 -9.30 -9.27
N ALA A 45 -5.01 -8.55 -8.44
CA ALA A 45 -4.81 -8.53 -6.99
C ALA A 45 -4.94 -9.94 -6.39
N SER A 46 -5.99 -10.68 -6.73
CA SER A 46 -6.21 -12.06 -6.27
C SER A 46 -5.04 -12.99 -6.64
N ARG A 47 -4.45 -12.84 -7.83
CA ARG A 47 -3.24 -13.59 -8.24
C ARG A 47 -2.01 -13.27 -7.38
N TYR A 48 -1.86 -12.01 -6.95
CA TYR A 48 -0.77 -11.63 -6.05
C TYR A 48 -1.00 -12.16 -4.63
N GLU A 49 -2.24 -12.17 -4.15
CA GLU A 49 -2.61 -12.77 -2.86
C GLU A 49 -2.34 -14.28 -2.84
N GLU A 50 -2.69 -15.00 -3.91
CA GLU A 50 -2.32 -16.42 -4.05
C GLU A 50 -0.81 -16.63 -4.01
N LYS A 51 -0.05 -15.83 -4.75
CA LYS A 51 1.43 -15.89 -4.74
C LYS A 51 1.99 -15.57 -3.36
N ALA A 52 1.45 -14.59 -2.65
CA ALA A 52 1.85 -14.25 -1.30
C ALA A 52 1.62 -15.44 -0.34
N ALA A 53 0.44 -16.04 -0.37
CA ALA A 53 0.11 -17.21 0.44
C ALA A 53 1.01 -18.43 0.12
N GLN A 54 1.39 -18.61 -1.14
CA GLN A 54 2.38 -19.64 -1.54
C GLN A 54 3.76 -19.37 -0.92
N GLN A 55 4.22 -18.11 -0.91
CA GLN A 55 5.50 -17.75 -0.29
C GLN A 55 5.44 -17.90 1.24
N GLU A 56 4.33 -17.54 1.87
CA GLU A 56 4.11 -17.78 3.30
C GLU A 56 4.19 -19.29 3.65
N ARG A 57 3.60 -20.15 2.81
CA ARG A 57 3.74 -21.59 2.97
C ARG A 57 5.19 -22.05 2.84
N ARG A 58 5.94 -21.51 1.87
CA ARG A 58 7.37 -21.80 1.74
C ARG A 58 8.16 -21.34 2.96
N ALA A 59 7.86 -20.15 3.48
CA ALA A 59 8.46 -19.63 4.71
C ALA A 59 8.13 -20.51 5.91
N ALA A 60 6.91 -21.01 6.04
CA ALA A 60 6.51 -21.94 7.10
C ALA A 60 7.29 -23.28 7.03
N ILE A 61 7.58 -23.79 5.83
CA ILE A 61 8.47 -24.94 5.65
C ILE A 61 9.89 -24.61 6.12
N GLY A 62 10.35 -23.38 5.84
CA GLY A 62 11.65 -22.86 6.27
C GLY A 62 11.85 -22.81 7.79
N LEU A 63 10.80 -22.85 8.61
CA LEU A 63 10.88 -22.91 10.06
C LEU A 63 11.61 -24.18 10.58
N ARG A 64 11.78 -25.19 9.74
CA ARG A 64 12.57 -26.40 10.05
C ARG A 64 14.05 -26.27 9.71
N MET A 65 14.43 -25.19 9.00
CA MET A 65 15.81 -24.96 8.59
C MET A 65 16.61 -24.31 9.72
N PRO A 66 17.95 -24.47 9.74
CA PRO A 66 18.81 -23.70 10.63
C PRO A 66 18.64 -22.20 10.36
N GLN A 67 18.42 -21.45 11.42
CA GLN A 67 18.37 -19.99 11.37
C GLN A 67 19.74 -19.45 11.77
N ILE A 68 20.35 -18.67 10.90
CA ILE A 68 21.62 -18.00 11.13
C ILE A 68 21.33 -16.52 11.33
N SER A 69 21.75 -16.00 12.48
CA SER A 69 21.67 -14.58 12.77
C SER A 69 23.06 -14.05 13.11
N VAL A 70 23.36 -12.85 12.63
CA VAL A 70 24.57 -12.11 12.96
C VAL A 70 24.12 -10.78 13.55
N GLY A 71 24.68 -10.43 14.68
CA GLY A 71 24.39 -9.17 15.36
C GLY A 71 25.65 -8.55 15.92
N GLY A 72 25.63 -7.24 16.06
CA GLY A 72 26.69 -6.50 16.71
C GLY A 72 26.11 -5.38 17.57
N THR A 73 26.76 -5.10 18.67
CA THR A 73 26.46 -3.97 19.53
C THR A 73 27.71 -3.14 19.73
N TYR A 74 27.58 -1.85 19.59
CA TYR A 74 28.61 -0.89 19.93
C TYR A 74 28.05 0.07 20.98
N THR A 75 28.75 0.13 22.14
CA THR A 75 28.40 1.01 23.24
C THR A 75 29.50 2.03 23.43
N TYR A 76 29.15 3.31 23.50
CA TYR A 76 30.04 4.38 23.84
C TYR A 76 29.59 5.02 25.16
N LEU A 77 30.45 4.96 26.18
CA LEU A 77 30.22 5.56 27.48
C LEU A 77 30.86 6.96 27.52
N GLY A 78 30.28 7.87 28.28
CA GLY A 78 30.81 9.23 28.39
C GLY A 78 32.23 9.30 28.99
N LYS A 79 32.61 8.29 29.80
CA LYS A 79 33.95 8.11 30.40
C LYS A 79 34.20 6.64 30.63
N ASP A 80 35.47 6.31 30.85
CA ASP A 80 35.89 4.97 31.21
C ASP A 80 35.32 4.56 32.58
N ILE A 81 34.97 3.31 32.73
CA ILE A 81 34.55 2.75 34.02
C ILE A 81 35.78 2.23 34.72
N GLY A 82 36.05 2.75 35.93
CA GLY A 82 37.20 2.38 36.71
C GLY A 82 37.15 2.87 38.12
N PHE A 83 38.15 2.57 38.90
CA PHE A 83 38.38 3.10 40.19
C PHE A 83 39.43 4.21 40.17
N ASP A 84 39.10 5.37 40.66
CA ASP A 84 40.00 6.50 40.81
C ASP A 84 40.59 6.48 42.22
N PHE A 85 41.89 6.21 42.34
CA PHE A 85 42.62 6.24 43.59
C PHE A 85 43.46 7.52 43.78
N ASN A 86 43.33 8.51 42.85
CA ASN A 86 44.09 9.74 42.91
C ASN A 86 43.83 10.54 44.20
N ASP A 87 42.63 10.41 44.76
CA ASP A 87 42.28 11.04 46.04
C ASP A 87 43.11 10.54 47.21
N LEU A 88 43.70 9.32 47.13
CA LEU A 88 44.59 8.77 48.13
C LEU A 88 46.01 9.36 48.08
N LYS A 89 46.39 10.05 46.98
CA LYS A 89 47.74 10.66 46.85
C LYS A 89 48.03 11.69 47.93
N GLY A 90 47.02 12.52 48.26
CA GLY A 90 47.17 13.53 49.29
C GLY A 90 47.51 12.92 50.67
N PRO A 91 46.66 12.00 51.18
CA PRO A 91 46.96 11.30 52.46
C PRO A 91 48.27 10.52 52.42
N VAL A 92 48.60 9.81 51.33
CA VAL A 92 49.87 9.05 51.21
C VAL A 92 51.05 9.99 51.20
N GLY A 93 50.98 11.13 50.46
CA GLY A 93 51.99 12.14 50.40
C GLY A 93 52.28 12.80 51.75
N ASN A 94 51.24 13.10 52.53
CA ASN A 94 51.36 13.67 53.86
C ASN A 94 52.03 12.71 54.82
N ILE A 95 51.59 11.42 54.85
CA ILE A 95 52.25 10.38 55.67
C ILE A 95 53.73 10.25 55.30
N THR A 96 53.99 10.22 53.99
CA THR A 96 55.39 10.13 53.52
C THR A 96 56.24 11.35 53.95
N HIS A 97 55.67 12.58 53.85
CA HIS A 97 56.31 13.79 54.31
C HIS A 97 56.60 13.76 55.80
N ASP A 98 55.62 13.34 56.60
CA ASP A 98 55.74 13.26 58.07
C ASP A 98 56.82 12.23 58.46
N ILE A 99 56.88 11.07 57.80
CA ILE A 99 57.89 10.04 58.07
C ILE A 99 59.31 10.55 57.67
N LEU A 100 59.46 11.19 56.55
CA LEU A 100 60.74 11.80 56.12
C LEU A 100 61.20 12.92 57.02
N GLY A 101 60.27 13.71 57.63
CA GLY A 101 60.54 14.79 58.54
C GLY A 101 60.74 14.38 60.00
N SER A 102 60.38 13.14 60.37
CA SER A 102 60.41 12.63 61.74
C SER A 102 61.78 12.34 62.30
N GLY A 103 62.85 12.41 61.47
CA GLY A 103 64.22 12.07 61.88
C GLY A 103 64.49 10.57 62.05
N LEU A 104 63.48 9.73 61.73
CA LEU A 104 63.64 8.24 61.78
C LEU A 104 64.43 7.71 60.61
N ILE A 105 64.56 8.48 59.51
CA ILE A 105 65.31 8.09 58.29
C ILE A 105 66.60 8.86 58.21
N PRO A 106 67.76 8.21 57.98
CA PRO A 106 69.02 8.87 57.75
C PRO A 106 68.93 9.90 56.63
N THR A 107 69.47 11.12 56.86
CA THR A 107 69.37 12.25 55.92
C THR A 107 69.90 11.94 54.54
N GLU A 108 70.90 11.03 54.43
CA GLU A 108 71.53 10.61 53.15
C GLU A 108 70.60 9.80 52.30
N LEU A 109 69.59 9.16 52.87
CA LEU A 109 68.58 8.32 52.12
C LEU A 109 67.37 9.12 51.66
N ILE A 110 67.12 10.31 52.21
CA ILE A 110 65.95 11.13 51.86
C ILE A 110 65.90 11.46 50.37
N PRO A 111 66.98 11.89 49.70
CA PRO A 111 66.93 12.17 48.28
C PRO A 111 66.61 10.96 47.41
N GLN A 112 67.13 9.80 47.78
CA GLN A 112 66.88 8.52 47.08
C GLN A 112 65.43 8.07 47.19
N ILE A 113 64.83 8.21 48.38
CA ILE A 113 63.43 7.91 48.59
C ILE A 113 62.51 8.91 47.85
N GLN A 114 62.82 10.19 47.83
CA GLN A 114 62.12 11.18 47.04
C GLN A 114 62.18 10.89 45.53
N GLN A 115 63.38 10.49 45.03
CA GLN A 115 63.53 10.13 43.65
C GLN A 115 62.69 8.91 43.27
N LEU A 116 62.48 7.93 44.14
CA LEU A 116 61.64 6.77 43.93
C LEU A 116 60.11 7.13 44.04
N LEU A 117 59.78 8.03 44.96
CA LEU A 117 58.37 8.41 45.17
C LEU A 117 57.83 9.36 44.12
N THR A 118 58.66 10.25 43.58
CA THR A 118 58.23 11.28 42.58
C THR A 118 57.49 10.65 41.40
N PRO A 119 57.98 9.62 40.70
CA PRO A 119 57.28 9.01 39.62
C PRO A 119 56.01 8.31 40.02
N VAL A 120 55.97 7.71 41.21
CA VAL A 120 54.77 7.00 41.73
C VAL A 120 53.66 7.99 42.07
N MET A 121 54.00 9.11 42.76
CA MET A 121 53.05 10.16 43.10
C MET A 121 52.59 10.94 41.88
N GLY A 122 53.45 11.04 40.84
CA GLY A 122 53.10 11.71 39.57
C GLY A 122 52.28 10.83 38.58
N ALA A 123 52.30 9.51 38.78
CA ALA A 123 51.54 8.60 37.96
C ALA A 123 50.03 8.77 38.16
N ASP A 124 49.23 8.45 37.16
CA ASP A 124 47.77 8.41 37.30
C ASP A 124 47.36 7.10 37.99
N TRP A 125 46.68 7.20 39.16
CA TRP A 125 46.25 6.06 39.93
C TRP A 125 44.79 5.69 39.60
N PHE A 126 44.49 5.63 38.26
CA PHE A 126 43.21 5.21 37.77
C PHE A 126 43.29 3.78 37.26
N LEU A 127 42.49 2.91 37.88
CA LEU A 127 42.38 1.50 37.44
C LEU A 127 41.18 1.39 36.49
N THR A 128 41.42 1.36 35.19
CA THR A 128 40.40 1.14 34.18
C THR A 128 39.92 -0.31 34.21
N LEU A 129 38.64 -0.51 34.47
CA LEU A 129 37.96 -1.81 34.39
C LEU A 129 37.38 -2.04 32.99
N GLN A 130 36.91 -0.95 32.36
CA GLN A 130 36.31 -1.00 31.04
C GLN A 130 36.53 0.34 30.31
N ASP A 131 37.01 0.25 29.11
CA ASP A 131 37.13 1.40 28.22
C ASP A 131 35.75 1.93 27.84
N ARG A 132 35.69 3.26 27.59
CA ARG A 132 34.45 3.95 27.18
C ARG A 132 33.84 3.43 25.89
N SER A 133 34.61 2.75 25.04
CA SER A 133 34.13 2.18 23.80
C SER A 133 34.21 0.66 23.86
N LEU A 134 33.04 0.01 23.76
CA LEU A 134 32.94 -1.44 23.72
C LEU A 134 32.17 -1.86 22.48
N GLY A 135 32.82 -2.61 21.59
CA GLY A 135 32.20 -3.22 20.42
C GLY A 135 32.22 -4.76 20.54
N PHE A 136 31.10 -5.33 20.20
CA PHE A 136 30.98 -6.79 20.20
C PHE A 136 30.18 -7.23 18.96
N VAL A 137 30.65 -8.25 18.27
CA VAL A 137 30.01 -8.88 17.13
C VAL A 137 29.89 -10.38 17.45
N GLY A 138 28.68 -10.90 17.24
CA GLY A 138 28.37 -12.28 17.47
C GLY A 138 27.56 -12.92 16.38
N GLY A 139 27.72 -14.22 16.17
CA GLY A 139 26.87 -15.02 15.28
C GLY A 139 26.18 -16.12 16.08
N GLN A 140 24.93 -16.39 15.74
CA GLN A 140 24.11 -17.44 16.35
C GLN A 140 23.53 -18.33 15.27
N VAL A 141 23.60 -19.66 15.47
CA VAL A 141 22.91 -20.65 14.66
C VAL A 141 21.90 -21.37 15.54
N THR A 142 20.62 -21.30 15.16
CA THR A 142 19.53 -21.96 15.90
C THR A 142 18.88 -23.00 15.01
N LEU A 143 18.91 -24.28 15.41
CA LEU A 143 18.23 -25.39 14.75
C LEU A 143 17.12 -25.93 15.65
N PRO A 144 15.83 -25.75 15.30
CA PRO A 144 14.73 -26.26 16.09
C PRO A 144 14.56 -27.78 15.83
N ILE A 145 15.06 -28.64 16.73
CA ILE A 145 14.91 -30.10 16.63
C ILE A 145 13.50 -30.53 17.00
N TYR A 146 12.94 -29.96 18.08
CA TYR A 146 11.58 -30.24 18.54
C TYR A 146 10.97 -29.04 19.24
N MET A 147 9.75 -28.64 18.80
CA MET A 147 9.02 -27.49 19.34
C MET A 147 7.59 -27.88 19.74
N GLY A 148 7.36 -29.06 20.28
CA GLY A 148 6.02 -29.46 20.74
C GLY A 148 4.94 -29.42 19.69
N GLY A 149 5.25 -29.69 18.41
CA GLY A 149 4.28 -29.68 17.31
C GLY A 149 3.99 -28.30 16.71
N LYS A 150 4.52 -27.20 17.25
CA LYS A 150 4.28 -25.82 16.75
C LYS A 150 4.60 -25.66 15.27
N ILE A 151 5.75 -26.19 14.81
CA ILE A 151 6.16 -26.12 13.39
C ILE A 151 5.19 -26.89 12.50
N ASN A 152 4.73 -28.07 12.92
CA ASN A 152 3.75 -28.85 12.16
C ASN A 152 2.42 -28.12 12.04
N THR A 153 1.96 -27.48 13.12
CA THR A 153 0.73 -26.69 13.13
C THR A 153 0.87 -25.45 12.27
N ALA A 154 2.00 -24.73 12.34
CA ALA A 154 2.28 -23.57 11.48
C ALA A 154 2.28 -23.96 9.99
N ASN A 155 2.92 -25.08 9.63
CA ASN A 155 2.90 -25.58 8.25
C ASN A 155 1.50 -25.98 7.78
N ARG A 156 0.68 -26.57 8.67
CA ARG A 156 -0.71 -26.90 8.35
C ARG A 156 -1.57 -25.66 8.17
N ALA A 157 -1.41 -24.68 9.04
CA ALA A 157 -2.09 -23.38 8.94
C ALA A 157 -1.74 -22.66 7.64
N ALA A 158 -0.44 -22.56 7.30
CA ALA A 158 0.01 -21.95 6.07
C ALA A 158 -0.53 -22.66 4.80
N LYS A 159 -0.64 -24.00 4.84
CA LYS A 159 -1.28 -24.77 3.75
C LYS A 159 -2.77 -24.49 3.63
N ILE A 160 -3.46 -24.28 4.75
CA ILE A 160 -4.88 -23.91 4.74
C ILE A 160 -5.05 -22.49 4.19
N ASN A 161 -4.21 -21.55 4.64
CA ASN A 161 -4.22 -20.16 4.14
C ASN A 161 -4.00 -20.08 2.63
N GLU A 162 -3.06 -20.86 2.09
CA GLU A 162 -2.85 -20.95 0.63
C GLU A 162 -4.13 -21.42 -0.09
N LYS A 163 -4.79 -22.45 0.42
CA LYS A 163 -6.06 -22.90 -0.16
C LYS A 163 -7.16 -21.84 -0.04
N THR A 164 -7.23 -21.16 1.09
CA THR A 164 -8.18 -20.07 1.31
C THR A 164 -7.97 -18.94 0.30
N ALA A 165 -6.72 -18.56 0.03
CA ALA A 165 -6.40 -17.53 -0.96
C ALA A 165 -6.85 -17.94 -2.38
N VAL A 166 -6.65 -19.20 -2.78
CA VAL A 166 -7.14 -19.73 -4.06
C VAL A 166 -8.67 -19.67 -4.16
N GLU A 167 -9.37 -20.10 -3.11
CA GLU A 167 -10.84 -20.06 -3.11
C GLU A 167 -11.38 -18.64 -3.05
N GLN A 168 -10.69 -17.72 -2.39
CA GLN A 168 -11.02 -16.30 -2.40
C GLN A 168 -10.86 -15.71 -3.81
N GLY A 169 -9.81 -16.10 -4.54
CA GLY A 169 -9.62 -15.72 -5.94
C GLY A 169 -10.75 -16.24 -6.85
N ASN A 170 -11.18 -17.49 -6.66
CA ASN A 170 -12.33 -18.04 -7.36
C ASN A 170 -13.64 -17.31 -7.03
N GLN A 171 -13.85 -16.95 -5.76
CA GLN A 171 -15.01 -16.18 -5.33
C GLN A 171 -15.02 -14.78 -5.99
N ASN A 172 -13.91 -14.07 -5.98
CA ASN A 172 -13.76 -12.75 -6.59
C ASN A 172 -14.05 -12.82 -8.11
N ARG A 173 -13.52 -13.86 -8.78
CA ARG A 173 -13.81 -14.11 -10.19
C ARG A 173 -15.30 -14.34 -10.46
N ASN A 174 -15.94 -15.18 -9.66
CA ASN A 174 -17.37 -15.50 -9.83
C ASN A 174 -18.24 -14.26 -9.54
N ALA A 175 -17.90 -13.46 -8.54
CA ALA A 175 -18.58 -12.21 -8.24
C ALA A 175 -18.49 -11.23 -9.42
N LEU A 176 -17.31 -11.07 -10.00
CA LEU A 176 -17.08 -10.21 -11.15
C LEU A 176 -17.87 -10.67 -12.40
N VAL A 177 -17.88 -11.98 -12.65
CA VAL A 177 -18.70 -12.56 -13.75
C VAL A 177 -20.18 -12.30 -13.53
N SER A 178 -20.69 -12.50 -12.31
CA SER A 178 -22.11 -12.27 -11.99
C SER A 178 -22.47 -10.79 -12.16
N GLU A 179 -21.62 -9.90 -11.70
CA GLU A 179 -21.81 -8.45 -11.83
C GLU A 179 -21.83 -8.02 -13.29
N LEU A 180 -20.89 -8.53 -14.12
CA LEU A 180 -20.86 -8.25 -15.55
C LEU A 180 -22.15 -8.72 -16.24
N VAL A 181 -22.58 -9.95 -15.95
CA VAL A 181 -23.81 -10.52 -16.53
C VAL A 181 -25.03 -9.67 -16.17
N GLU A 182 -25.16 -9.26 -14.91
CA GLU A 182 -26.23 -8.41 -14.45
C GLU A 182 -26.24 -7.05 -15.17
N ARG A 183 -25.07 -6.40 -15.28
CA ARG A 183 -24.94 -5.11 -15.96
C ARG A 183 -25.21 -5.23 -17.47
N TYR A 184 -24.73 -6.30 -18.11
CA TYR A 184 -24.90 -6.55 -19.53
C TYR A 184 -26.39 -6.73 -19.91
N TYR A 185 -27.09 -7.61 -19.19
CA TYR A 185 -28.53 -7.81 -19.41
C TYR A 185 -29.37 -6.62 -18.91
N GLY A 186 -28.92 -5.94 -17.87
CA GLY A 186 -29.53 -4.68 -17.42
C GLY A 186 -29.51 -3.62 -18.51
N LEU A 187 -28.41 -3.48 -19.24
CA LEU A 187 -28.32 -2.56 -20.38
C LEU A 187 -29.25 -3.00 -21.53
N ALA A 188 -29.31 -4.29 -21.85
CA ALA A 188 -30.20 -4.80 -22.87
C ALA A 188 -31.67 -4.52 -22.51
N LEU A 189 -32.06 -4.78 -21.27
CA LEU A 189 -33.41 -4.48 -20.77
C LEU A 189 -33.73 -2.97 -20.83
N ALA A 190 -32.81 -2.12 -20.38
CA ALA A 190 -33.00 -0.67 -20.44
C ALA A 190 -33.23 -0.16 -21.86
N ARG A 191 -32.51 -0.71 -22.86
CA ARG A 191 -32.73 -0.39 -24.28
C ARG A 191 -34.13 -0.81 -24.75
N GLN A 192 -34.56 -1.99 -24.34
CA GLN A 192 -35.92 -2.46 -24.66
C GLN A 192 -37.00 -1.55 -24.06
N VAL A 193 -36.79 -1.05 -22.83
CA VAL A 193 -37.71 -0.08 -22.19
C VAL A 193 -37.78 1.21 -23.00
N VAL A 194 -36.66 1.73 -23.51
CA VAL A 194 -36.67 2.92 -24.40
C VAL A 194 -37.53 2.67 -25.63
N GLU A 195 -37.41 1.51 -26.25
CA GLU A 195 -38.19 1.15 -27.44
C GLU A 195 -39.70 1.13 -27.14
N VAL A 196 -40.08 0.49 -26.02
CA VAL A 196 -41.49 0.50 -25.56
C VAL A 196 -41.98 1.91 -25.25
N ARG A 197 -41.18 2.73 -24.56
CA ARG A 197 -41.56 4.13 -24.27
C ARG A 197 -41.69 4.97 -25.54
N GLN A 198 -40.86 4.73 -26.59
CA GLN A 198 -41.00 5.37 -27.86
C GLN A 198 -42.35 5.02 -28.54
N GLN A 199 -42.72 3.74 -28.50
CA GLN A 199 -44.04 3.31 -29.05
C GLN A 199 -45.21 3.97 -28.31
N VAL A 200 -45.10 4.18 -26.98
CA VAL A 200 -46.12 4.92 -26.20
C VAL A 200 -46.21 6.38 -26.67
N VAL A 201 -45.06 7.07 -26.86
CA VAL A 201 -45.03 8.45 -27.40
C VAL A 201 -45.69 8.50 -28.75
N ASP A 202 -45.38 7.59 -29.65
CA ASP A 202 -45.94 7.56 -30.98
C ASP A 202 -47.46 7.32 -30.95
N GLY A 203 -47.94 6.41 -30.08
CA GLY A 203 -49.37 6.13 -29.88
C GLY A 203 -50.13 7.33 -29.30
N VAL A 204 -49.60 7.96 -28.24
CA VAL A 204 -50.23 9.17 -27.66
C VAL A 204 -50.19 10.33 -28.64
N GLY A 205 -49.10 10.45 -29.43
CA GLY A 205 -49.01 11.47 -30.50
C GLY A 205 -50.08 11.30 -31.56
N GLN A 206 -50.42 10.07 -31.93
CA GLN A 206 -51.58 9.84 -32.85
C GLN A 206 -52.89 10.22 -32.17
N HIS A 207 -53.10 9.82 -30.90
CA HIS A 207 -54.28 10.27 -30.14
C HIS A 207 -54.41 11.77 -30.05
N LEU A 208 -53.32 12.50 -29.88
CA LEU A 208 -53.33 13.96 -29.85
C LEU A 208 -53.78 14.56 -31.19
N LYS A 209 -53.30 14.00 -32.30
CA LYS A 209 -53.74 14.43 -33.65
C LYS A 209 -55.24 14.22 -33.81
N ASP A 210 -55.78 13.08 -33.40
CA ASP A 210 -57.20 12.77 -33.49
C ASP A 210 -58.03 13.69 -32.57
N ALA A 211 -57.53 13.97 -31.33
CA ALA A 211 -58.19 14.92 -30.42
C ALA A 211 -58.27 16.34 -30.98
N ILE A 212 -57.20 16.83 -31.62
CA ILE A 212 -57.16 18.13 -32.29
C ILE A 212 -58.22 18.16 -33.40
N ALA A 213 -58.31 17.14 -34.23
CA ALA A 213 -59.29 17.06 -35.30
C ALA A 213 -60.73 17.01 -34.77
N LEU A 214 -60.98 16.26 -33.70
CA LEU A 214 -62.28 16.16 -33.05
C LEU A 214 -62.72 17.50 -32.42
N GLU A 215 -61.81 18.22 -31.75
CA GLU A 215 -62.10 19.53 -31.19
C GLU A 215 -62.40 20.55 -32.30
N GLN A 216 -61.65 20.57 -33.40
CA GLN A 216 -61.93 21.45 -34.55
C GLN A 216 -63.29 21.22 -35.16
N ASN A 217 -63.80 19.98 -35.09
CA ASN A 217 -65.16 19.66 -35.55
C ASN A 217 -66.22 19.79 -34.44
N GLY A 218 -65.90 20.33 -33.27
CA GLY A 218 -66.81 20.53 -32.16
C GLY A 218 -67.29 19.26 -31.47
N MET A 219 -66.63 18.12 -31.69
CA MET A 219 -67.03 16.81 -31.15
C MET A 219 -66.52 16.57 -29.71
N ILE A 220 -65.46 17.25 -29.30
CA ILE A 220 -64.93 17.20 -27.92
C ILE A 220 -64.65 18.62 -27.40
N PRO A 221 -64.72 18.80 -26.06
CA PRO A 221 -64.39 20.09 -25.45
C PRO A 221 -62.85 20.32 -25.42
N HIS A 222 -62.43 21.57 -25.37
CA HIS A 222 -61.04 22.00 -25.27
C HIS A 222 -60.27 21.36 -24.11
N SER A 223 -60.94 21.11 -22.97
CA SER A 223 -60.36 20.46 -21.80
C SER A 223 -59.91 19.05 -22.08
N GLU A 224 -60.56 18.31 -22.95
CA GLU A 224 -60.21 16.95 -23.30
C GLU A 224 -58.95 16.89 -24.17
N ARG A 225 -58.80 17.81 -25.13
CA ARG A 225 -57.56 18.00 -25.90
C ARG A 225 -56.42 18.35 -24.98
N LEU A 226 -56.58 19.30 -24.04
CA LEU A 226 -55.53 19.66 -23.06
C LEU A 226 -55.10 18.47 -22.19
N TYR A 227 -56.06 17.59 -21.85
CA TYR A 227 -55.68 16.36 -21.11
C TYR A 227 -54.80 15.44 -21.96
N VAL A 228 -55.08 15.28 -23.25
CA VAL A 228 -54.24 14.47 -24.15
C VAL A 228 -52.86 15.11 -24.34
N GLU A 229 -52.79 16.46 -24.46
CA GLU A 229 -51.50 17.18 -24.49
C GLU A 229 -50.69 16.94 -23.22
N PHE A 230 -51.32 16.99 -22.04
CA PHE A 230 -50.65 16.67 -20.81
C PHE A 230 -50.10 15.21 -20.82
N LYS A 231 -50.88 14.24 -21.30
CA LYS A 231 -50.44 12.87 -21.46
C LYS A 231 -49.29 12.70 -22.46
N MET A 232 -49.27 13.51 -23.51
CA MET A 232 -48.14 13.53 -24.44
C MET A 232 -46.85 14.01 -23.77
N ALA A 233 -46.92 15.15 -23.06
CA ALA A 233 -45.77 15.66 -22.31
C ALA A 233 -45.27 14.69 -21.23
N GLU A 234 -46.19 13.98 -20.58
CA GLU A 234 -45.85 12.92 -19.61
C GLU A 234 -45.10 11.77 -20.30
N ALA A 235 -45.59 11.28 -21.45
CA ALA A 235 -44.95 10.20 -22.20
C ALA A 235 -43.56 10.60 -22.73
N GLU A 236 -43.38 11.81 -23.23
CA GLU A 236 -42.09 12.33 -23.66
C GLU A 236 -41.08 12.42 -22.52
N ARG A 237 -41.53 12.90 -21.34
CA ARG A 237 -40.69 12.95 -20.15
C ARG A 237 -40.23 11.52 -19.71
N GLU A 238 -41.15 10.56 -19.76
CA GLU A 238 -40.82 9.15 -19.43
C GLU A 238 -39.82 8.53 -20.41
N LEU A 239 -39.97 8.82 -21.71
CA LEU A 239 -39.03 8.43 -22.74
C LEU A 239 -37.65 9.04 -22.48
N GLN A 240 -37.58 10.31 -22.15
CA GLN A 240 -36.31 10.99 -21.83
C GLN A 240 -35.62 10.37 -20.61
N ASN A 241 -36.40 10.08 -19.56
CA ASN A 241 -35.87 9.41 -18.37
C ASN A 241 -35.32 8.01 -18.72
N ALA A 242 -36.01 7.24 -19.55
CA ALA A 242 -35.53 5.93 -19.99
C ALA A 242 -34.23 6.03 -20.80
N ARG A 243 -34.08 7.02 -21.66
CA ARG A 243 -32.83 7.28 -22.41
C ARG A 243 -31.68 7.63 -21.49
N LEU A 244 -31.89 8.48 -20.49
CA LEU A 244 -30.87 8.81 -19.48
C LEU A 244 -30.45 7.60 -18.66
N GLN A 245 -31.39 6.69 -18.35
CA GLN A 245 -31.09 5.45 -17.65
C GLN A 245 -30.21 4.51 -18.47
N VAL A 246 -30.44 4.38 -19.79
CA VAL A 246 -29.56 3.62 -20.69
C VAL A 246 -28.15 4.18 -20.67
N GLU A 247 -28.00 5.51 -20.76
CA GLU A 247 -26.70 6.16 -20.73
C GLU A 247 -25.96 5.92 -19.40
N THR A 248 -26.67 5.99 -18.29
CA THR A 248 -26.10 5.73 -16.95
C THR A 248 -25.60 4.29 -16.81
N ILE A 249 -26.41 3.29 -17.24
CA ILE A 249 -26.04 1.87 -17.20
C ILE A 249 -24.86 1.59 -18.16
N ALA A 250 -24.87 2.20 -19.35
CA ALA A 250 -23.77 2.03 -20.31
C ALA A 250 -22.45 2.59 -19.77
N ARG A 251 -22.48 3.74 -19.10
CA ARG A 251 -21.28 4.28 -18.42
C ARG A 251 -20.81 3.36 -17.28
N ALA A 252 -21.72 2.81 -16.50
CA ALA A 252 -21.38 1.87 -15.42
C ALA A 252 -20.82 0.54 -15.92
N LEU A 253 -21.12 0.15 -17.16
CA LEU A 253 -20.54 -1.05 -17.79
C LEU A 253 -19.11 -0.80 -18.30
N ASN A 254 -18.76 0.43 -18.65
CA ASN A 254 -17.45 0.81 -19.18
C ASN A 254 -16.42 1.16 -18.09
N ASN A 255 -16.84 1.26 -16.83
CA ASN A 255 -15.98 1.50 -15.67
C ASN A 255 -15.67 0.20 -14.91
#